data_4f05d7278e932bb08c6ccd990d99814a
#
_entry.id   4f05d7278e932bb08c6ccd990d99814a
#
_cell.length_a   1.000
_cell.length_b   1.000
_cell.length_c   1.000
_cell.angle_alpha   90.00
_cell.angle_beta   90.00
_cell.angle_gamma   90.00
#
_symmetry.space_group_name_H-M   'P 1'
#
loop_
_entity.id
_entity.type
_entity.pdbx_description
1 polymer ?
#
loop_
_entity_poly.entity_id
_entity_poly.type
_entity_poly.pdbx_seq_one_letter_code
_entity_poly.pdbx_strand_id
1 'polypeptide(L)'
;MLFMELAALSIIAIYVVSHTLGQPERGHFLIRIVLVSAASWIAEESCILLYEFYGYSSNWSLLLAHVPVLVIVIWPIIVHSAWDLASQLLRPGHRLLPLAAAAIVLTDASLIEPVGVHTGLWSWNQAGIFDVPIIGILGWAFFALLCILLFEEGRRRNATKRLNLQILVFPVIGTHLLLLITWWGAFRWIKIAVDPRLAAGCSWALSLFLVYAILKHRTGTRVKRKTLLLRFIGALFFFTLFALNVGDSTLLIVYGVAFAPPYLTLMAQQYLGFVASKNKATSVTD
;
A
#
# COMPACT_ATOMS: atom_id res chain seq x y z
N MET A 1 2.99 -0.23 21.99
CA MET A 1 1.79 -0.41 21.15
C MET A 1 0.96 0.88 21.08
N LEU A 2 0.35 1.40 22.16
CA LEU A 2 -0.56 2.56 22.14
C LEU A 2 0.01 3.80 21.41
N PHE A 3 1.27 4.17 21.69
CA PHE A 3 1.90 5.33 21.01
C PHE A 3 1.96 5.14 19.46
N MET A 4 2.32 3.94 19.02
CA MET A 4 2.34 3.59 17.59
C MET A 4 0.92 3.68 16.97
N GLU A 5 -0.08 3.17 17.68
CA GLU A 5 -1.48 3.23 17.22
C GLU A 5 -1.99 4.67 17.12
N LEU A 6 -1.68 5.53 18.10
CA LEU A 6 -2.04 6.94 18.06
C LEU A 6 -1.34 7.70 16.93
N ALA A 7 -0.07 7.39 16.66
CA ALA A 7 0.66 7.97 15.54
C ALA A 7 0.04 7.55 14.20
N ALA A 8 -0.28 6.27 14.03
CA ALA A 8 -0.93 5.77 12.83
C ALA A 8 -2.34 6.36 12.62
N LEU A 9 -3.16 6.45 13.68
CA LEU A 9 -4.47 7.10 13.64
C LEU A 9 -4.36 8.57 13.25
N SER A 10 -3.35 9.28 13.74
CA SER A 10 -3.09 10.68 13.38
C SER A 10 -2.78 10.81 11.88
N ILE A 11 -1.97 9.91 11.33
CA ILE A 11 -1.65 9.88 9.89
C ILE A 11 -2.91 9.60 9.06
N ILE A 12 -3.73 8.64 9.48
CA ILE A 12 -5.01 8.33 8.84
C ILE A 12 -5.93 9.54 8.85
N ALA A 13 -6.06 10.21 10.01
CA ALA A 13 -6.88 11.41 10.15
C ALA A 13 -6.40 12.54 9.22
N ILE A 14 -5.09 12.81 9.17
CA ILE A 14 -4.48 13.79 8.27
C ILE A 14 -4.81 13.45 6.82
N TYR A 15 -4.71 12.18 6.43
CA TYR A 15 -5.03 11.72 5.08
C TYR A 15 -6.51 11.97 4.74
N VAL A 16 -7.43 11.52 5.59
CA VAL A 16 -8.88 11.64 5.40
C VAL A 16 -9.29 13.12 5.34
N VAL A 17 -8.87 13.93 6.29
CA VAL A 17 -9.16 15.37 6.32
C VAL A 17 -8.63 16.05 5.06
N SER A 18 -7.39 15.76 4.69
CA SER A 18 -6.76 16.34 3.49
C SER A 18 -7.50 15.99 2.21
N HIS A 19 -8.12 14.81 2.10
CA HIS A 19 -8.89 14.40 0.92
C HIS A 19 -10.34 14.84 0.97
N THR A 20 -10.87 15.16 2.15
CA THR A 20 -12.25 15.61 2.31
C THR A 20 -12.37 17.12 2.09
N LEU A 21 -11.37 17.89 2.57
CA LEU A 21 -11.36 19.34 2.42
C LEU A 21 -11.11 19.74 0.94
N GLY A 22 -12.02 20.53 0.38
CA GLY A 22 -11.89 21.07 -0.99
C GLY A 22 -12.23 20.10 -2.13
N GLN A 23 -12.78 18.92 -1.82
CA GLN A 23 -13.23 17.97 -2.85
C GLN A 23 -14.75 18.08 -3.08
N PRO A 24 -15.23 18.23 -4.34
CA PRO A 24 -16.66 18.27 -4.65
C PRO A 24 -17.35 16.93 -4.34
N GLU A 25 -16.65 15.82 -4.48
CA GLU A 25 -17.18 14.45 -4.26
C GLU A 25 -16.80 13.84 -2.90
N ARG A 26 -16.59 14.67 -1.87
CA ARG A 26 -16.20 14.21 -0.52
C ARG A 26 -17.09 13.10 0.04
N GLY A 27 -18.39 13.12 -0.25
CA GLY A 27 -19.31 12.08 0.20
C GLY A 27 -18.98 10.70 -0.40
N HIS A 28 -18.63 10.62 -1.68
CA HIS A 28 -18.23 9.37 -2.32
C HIS A 28 -16.91 8.84 -1.77
N PHE A 29 -15.97 9.74 -1.47
CA PHE A 29 -14.70 9.35 -0.84
C PHE A 29 -14.95 8.74 0.54
N LEU A 30 -15.71 9.40 1.42
CA LEU A 30 -16.00 8.89 2.77
C LEU A 30 -16.77 7.56 2.74
N ILE A 31 -17.75 7.42 1.85
CA ILE A 31 -18.47 6.15 1.66
C ILE A 31 -17.48 5.03 1.26
N ARG A 32 -16.54 5.29 0.35
CA ARG A 32 -15.52 4.31 -0.01
C ARG A 32 -14.62 3.94 1.16
N ILE A 33 -14.19 4.92 1.97
CA ILE A 33 -13.41 4.64 3.18
C ILE A 33 -14.16 3.63 4.07
N VAL A 34 -15.42 3.90 4.38
CA VAL A 34 -16.24 3.00 5.23
C VAL A 34 -16.42 1.62 4.60
N LEU A 35 -16.77 1.56 3.32
CA LEU A 35 -17.03 0.29 2.63
C LEU A 35 -15.75 -0.56 2.47
N VAL A 36 -14.61 0.06 2.15
CA VAL A 36 -13.33 -0.65 2.08
C VAL A 36 -12.88 -1.12 3.45
N SER A 37 -13.11 -0.31 4.52
CA SER A 37 -12.83 -0.76 5.90
C SER A 37 -13.68 -1.99 6.25
N ALA A 38 -14.97 -1.99 5.97
CA ALA A 38 -15.83 -3.13 6.24
C ALA A 38 -15.41 -4.37 5.41
N ALA A 39 -15.11 -4.17 4.13
CA ALA A 39 -14.65 -5.24 3.25
C ALA A 39 -13.30 -5.82 3.69
N SER A 40 -12.37 -4.96 4.11
CA SER A 40 -11.06 -5.42 4.61
C SER A 40 -11.19 -6.22 5.90
N TRP A 41 -12.06 -5.77 6.82
CA TRP A 41 -12.33 -6.57 8.01
C TRP A 41 -12.90 -7.95 7.67
N ILE A 42 -13.89 -8.04 6.78
CA ILE A 42 -14.46 -9.33 6.37
C ILE A 42 -13.39 -10.21 5.71
N ALA A 43 -12.56 -9.63 4.83
CA ALA A 43 -11.50 -10.37 4.14
C ALA A 43 -10.43 -10.89 5.11
N GLU A 44 -9.93 -10.04 6.02
CA GLU A 44 -8.93 -10.39 7.03
C GLU A 44 -9.47 -11.46 7.99
N GLU A 45 -10.63 -11.22 8.58
CA GLU A 45 -11.26 -12.14 9.52
C GLU A 45 -11.52 -13.51 8.89
N SER A 46 -12.07 -13.53 7.66
CA SER A 46 -12.31 -14.78 6.96
C SER A 46 -11.02 -15.50 6.55
N CYS A 47 -9.94 -14.76 6.18
CA CYS A 47 -8.64 -15.38 5.92
C CYS A 47 -8.05 -16.04 7.18
N ILE A 48 -8.15 -15.38 8.34
CA ILE A 48 -7.69 -15.92 9.62
C ILE A 48 -8.47 -17.21 9.96
N LEU A 49 -9.80 -17.15 9.89
CA LEU A 49 -10.66 -18.27 10.28
C LEU A 49 -10.62 -19.47 9.32
N LEU A 50 -10.49 -19.22 8.00
CA LEU A 50 -10.55 -20.28 6.99
C LEU A 50 -9.21 -20.93 6.70
N TYR A 51 -8.11 -20.17 6.81
CA TYR A 51 -6.79 -20.64 6.36
C TYR A 51 -5.78 -20.78 7.49
N GLU A 52 -6.00 -20.10 8.60
CA GLU A 52 -5.04 -20.06 9.72
C GLU A 52 -3.60 -19.72 9.30
N PHE A 53 -3.45 -18.88 8.25
CA PHE A 53 -2.14 -18.55 7.70
C PHE A 53 -1.36 -17.64 8.60
N TYR A 54 -2.03 -16.74 9.32
CA TYR A 54 -1.45 -15.74 10.20
C TYR A 54 -2.39 -15.36 11.34
N GLY A 55 -1.84 -14.64 12.32
CA GLY A 55 -2.61 -14.07 13.41
C GLY A 55 -2.00 -12.78 13.90
N TYR A 56 -2.83 -11.88 14.39
CA TYR A 56 -2.43 -10.64 15.02
C TYR A 56 -2.01 -10.82 16.46
N SER A 57 -1.07 -10.00 16.94
CA SER A 57 -0.67 -9.96 18.34
C SER A 57 -1.86 -9.56 19.24
N SER A 58 -1.95 -10.16 20.43
CA SER A 58 -2.93 -9.77 21.45
C SER A 58 -2.63 -8.40 22.10
N ASN A 59 -1.48 -7.78 21.79
CA ASN A 59 -1.06 -6.50 22.35
C ASN A 59 -1.71 -5.27 21.70
N TRP A 60 -2.52 -5.44 20.65
CA TRP A 60 -3.30 -4.36 20.05
C TRP A 60 -4.34 -3.83 21.02
N SER A 61 -4.51 -2.49 21.08
CA SER A 61 -5.43 -1.85 22.04
C SER A 61 -6.90 -2.16 21.76
N LEU A 62 -7.26 -2.37 20.50
CA LEU A 62 -8.63 -2.65 20.08
C LEU A 62 -8.68 -3.65 18.93
N LEU A 63 -9.34 -4.78 19.18
CA LEU A 63 -9.60 -5.82 18.21
C LEU A 63 -11.10 -5.88 17.90
N LEU A 64 -11.44 -6.08 16.63
CA LEU A 64 -12.78 -6.49 16.20
C LEU A 64 -12.68 -7.96 15.78
N ALA A 65 -13.16 -8.86 16.63
CA ALA A 65 -12.88 -10.29 16.59
C ALA A 65 -11.35 -10.54 16.60
N HIS A 66 -10.73 -11.04 15.52
CA HIS A 66 -9.30 -11.33 15.45
C HIS A 66 -8.48 -10.22 14.77
N VAL A 67 -9.14 -9.18 14.23
CA VAL A 67 -8.49 -8.14 13.43
C VAL A 67 -8.36 -6.82 14.21
N PRO A 68 -7.17 -6.22 14.30
CA PRO A 68 -7.01 -4.91 14.92
C PRO A 68 -7.80 -3.83 14.17
N VAL A 69 -8.54 -3.00 14.91
CA VAL A 69 -9.32 -1.90 14.31
C VAL A 69 -8.44 -0.95 13.51
N LEU A 70 -7.21 -0.72 13.96
CA LEU A 70 -6.26 0.11 13.22
C LEU A 70 -5.95 -0.48 11.82
N VAL A 71 -5.80 -1.79 11.71
CA VAL A 71 -5.58 -2.47 10.41
C VAL A 71 -6.79 -2.28 9.51
N ILE A 72 -8.00 -2.41 10.05
CA ILE A 72 -9.24 -2.20 9.30
C ILE A 72 -9.31 -0.80 8.68
N VAL A 73 -8.95 0.24 9.44
CA VAL A 73 -9.05 1.64 8.97
C VAL A 73 -7.85 2.11 8.13
N ILE A 74 -6.72 1.39 8.18
CA ILE A 74 -5.56 1.71 7.32
C ILE A 74 -5.73 1.20 5.89
N TRP A 75 -6.44 0.09 5.68
CA TRP A 75 -6.68 -0.52 4.38
C TRP A 75 -7.22 0.45 3.31
N PRO A 76 -8.30 1.21 3.57
CA PRO A 76 -8.80 2.15 2.58
C PRO A 76 -7.79 3.25 2.24
N ILE A 77 -6.92 3.63 3.18
CA ILE A 77 -5.88 4.63 2.94
C ILE A 77 -4.82 4.09 1.97
N ILE A 78 -4.38 2.85 2.19
CA ILE A 78 -3.40 2.18 1.32
C ILE A 78 -3.98 2.04 -0.10
N VAL A 79 -5.19 1.49 -0.23
CA VAL A 79 -5.85 1.30 -1.53
C VAL A 79 -6.05 2.64 -2.25
N HIS A 80 -6.61 3.64 -1.56
CA HIS A 80 -6.91 4.93 -2.17
C HIS A 80 -5.63 5.70 -2.54
N SER A 81 -4.61 5.69 -1.69
CA SER A 81 -3.34 6.40 -1.97
C SER A 81 -2.58 5.78 -3.15
N ALA A 82 -2.62 4.46 -3.29
CA ALA A 82 -2.04 3.76 -4.43
C ALA A 82 -2.81 4.08 -5.73
N TRP A 83 -4.14 4.10 -5.67
CA TRP A 83 -5.00 4.51 -6.79
C TRP A 83 -4.75 5.95 -7.22
N ASP A 84 -4.66 6.90 -6.26
CA ASP A 84 -4.36 8.31 -6.54
C ASP A 84 -2.99 8.47 -7.21
N LEU A 85 -1.94 7.81 -6.69
CA LEU A 85 -0.61 7.83 -7.30
C LEU A 85 -0.62 7.22 -8.71
N ALA A 86 -1.19 6.02 -8.89
CA ALA A 86 -1.26 5.36 -10.18
C ALA A 86 -2.01 6.19 -11.23
N SER A 87 -3.10 6.87 -10.83
CA SER A 87 -3.89 7.72 -11.73
C SER A 87 -3.13 8.95 -12.22
N GLN A 88 -2.15 9.44 -11.44
CA GLN A 88 -1.27 10.55 -11.83
C GLN A 88 -0.10 10.07 -12.71
N LEU A 89 0.39 8.85 -12.51
CA LEU A 89 1.45 8.25 -13.32
C LEU A 89 0.95 7.85 -14.73
N LEU A 90 -0.22 7.21 -14.81
CA LEU A 90 -0.74 6.58 -16.04
C LEU A 90 -1.89 7.32 -16.74
N ARG A 91 -2.35 8.42 -16.22
CA ARG A 91 -3.58 9.14 -16.61
C ARG A 91 -4.85 8.37 -16.18
N PRO A 92 -5.90 9.09 -15.80
CA PRO A 92 -7.20 8.52 -15.47
C PRO A 92 -7.80 7.73 -16.65
N GLY A 93 -8.35 6.53 -16.37
CA GLY A 93 -8.97 5.66 -17.39
C GLY A 93 -7.99 4.79 -18.18
N HIS A 94 -6.69 4.84 -17.91
CA HIS A 94 -5.75 3.92 -18.54
C HIS A 94 -6.04 2.48 -18.13
N ARG A 95 -6.08 1.54 -19.08
CA ARG A 95 -6.47 0.13 -18.84
C ARG A 95 -5.60 -0.59 -17.80
N LEU A 96 -4.33 -0.23 -17.71
CA LEU A 96 -3.37 -0.81 -16.74
C LEU A 96 -3.38 -0.10 -15.38
N LEU A 97 -4.22 0.91 -15.16
CA LEU A 97 -4.23 1.68 -13.92
C LEU A 97 -4.51 0.79 -12.69
N PRO A 98 -5.50 -0.15 -12.70
CA PRO A 98 -5.72 -1.03 -11.56
C PRO A 98 -4.51 -1.93 -11.25
N LEU A 99 -3.85 -2.46 -12.28
CA LEU A 99 -2.63 -3.26 -12.11
C LEU A 99 -1.46 -2.43 -11.56
N ALA A 100 -1.28 -1.21 -12.05
CA ALA A 100 -0.23 -0.32 -11.55
C ALA A 100 -0.47 0.05 -10.08
N ALA A 101 -1.71 0.33 -9.70
CA ALA A 101 -2.04 0.61 -8.30
C ALA A 101 -1.86 -0.63 -7.41
N ALA A 102 -2.25 -1.82 -7.88
CA ALA A 102 -1.98 -3.07 -7.18
C ALA A 102 -0.47 -3.35 -7.03
N ALA A 103 0.34 -3.02 -8.04
CA ALA A 103 1.80 -3.13 -7.96
C ALA A 103 2.41 -2.15 -6.93
N ILE A 104 1.83 -0.95 -6.79
CA ILE A 104 2.22 -0.02 -5.72
C ILE A 104 1.90 -0.61 -4.35
N VAL A 105 0.70 -1.18 -4.16
CA VAL A 105 0.33 -1.85 -2.90
C VAL A 105 1.21 -3.07 -2.64
N LEU A 106 1.54 -3.85 -3.66
CA LEU A 106 2.48 -4.97 -3.55
C LEU A 106 3.85 -4.51 -3.03
N THR A 107 4.34 -3.38 -3.54
CA THR A 107 5.60 -2.78 -3.10
C THR A 107 5.50 -2.30 -1.65
N ASP A 108 4.42 -1.63 -1.27
CA ASP A 108 4.17 -1.20 0.11
C ASP A 108 4.11 -2.42 1.06
N ALA A 109 3.34 -3.46 0.71
CA ALA A 109 3.21 -4.69 1.48
C ALA A 109 4.55 -5.43 1.63
N SER A 110 5.39 -5.43 0.58
CA SER A 110 6.71 -6.05 0.63
C SER A 110 7.62 -5.44 1.71
N LEU A 111 7.44 -4.16 2.07
CA LEU A 111 8.11 -3.53 3.19
C LEU A 111 7.34 -3.70 4.50
N ILE A 112 6.03 -3.46 4.48
CA ILE A 112 5.19 -3.42 5.69
C ILE A 112 5.15 -4.78 6.37
N GLU A 113 5.00 -5.86 5.61
CA GLU A 113 4.87 -7.22 6.14
C GLU A 113 6.11 -7.68 6.93
N PRO A 114 7.34 -7.66 6.39
CA PRO A 114 8.52 -8.01 7.17
C PRO A 114 8.74 -7.11 8.39
N VAL A 115 8.44 -5.81 8.28
CA VAL A 115 8.51 -4.88 9.42
C VAL A 115 7.51 -5.27 10.48
N GLY A 116 6.24 -5.54 10.11
CA GLY A 116 5.19 -5.92 11.04
C GLY A 116 5.47 -7.22 11.78
N VAL A 117 5.96 -8.24 11.07
CA VAL A 117 6.37 -9.52 11.68
C VAL A 117 7.56 -9.32 12.63
N HIS A 118 8.58 -8.60 12.18
CA HIS A 118 9.78 -8.37 12.98
C HIS A 118 9.50 -7.55 14.26
N THR A 119 8.51 -6.65 14.21
CA THR A 119 8.06 -5.86 15.36
C THR A 119 7.02 -6.56 16.24
N GLY A 120 6.63 -7.80 15.87
CA GLY A 120 5.67 -8.60 16.63
C GLY A 120 4.22 -8.09 16.57
N LEU A 121 3.86 -7.37 15.50
CA LEU A 121 2.49 -6.91 15.28
C LEU A 121 1.55 -8.04 14.83
N TRP A 122 2.10 -8.95 14.03
CA TRP A 122 1.48 -10.20 13.59
C TRP A 122 2.54 -11.27 13.31
N SER A 123 2.12 -12.49 13.11
CA SER A 123 2.99 -13.61 12.77
C SER A 123 2.35 -14.48 11.70
N TRP A 124 3.17 -15.10 10.86
CA TRP A 124 2.76 -16.06 9.84
C TRP A 124 3.12 -17.48 10.25
N ASN A 125 2.26 -18.45 9.89
CA ASN A 125 2.52 -19.87 10.15
C ASN A 125 3.36 -20.54 9.07
N GLN A 126 3.83 -19.78 8.08
CA GLN A 126 4.59 -20.28 6.94
C GLN A 126 5.85 -19.47 6.71
N ALA A 127 6.91 -20.15 6.26
CA ALA A 127 8.15 -19.51 5.89
C ALA A 127 8.02 -18.70 4.61
N GLY A 128 8.89 -17.69 4.44
CA GLY A 128 8.92 -16.84 3.26
C GLY A 128 10.05 -15.82 3.30
N ILE A 129 9.78 -14.62 2.84
CA ILE A 129 10.71 -13.49 2.84
C ILE A 129 10.71 -12.87 4.25
N PHE A 130 11.77 -13.03 5.01
CA PHE A 130 11.82 -12.57 6.42
C PHE A 130 10.58 -13.02 7.21
N ASP A 131 10.29 -14.32 7.17
CA ASP A 131 9.16 -14.97 7.83
C ASP A 131 7.76 -14.56 7.30
N VAL A 132 7.68 -13.93 6.14
CA VAL A 132 6.45 -13.57 5.45
C VAL A 132 6.29 -14.42 4.19
N PRO A 133 5.26 -15.25 4.06
CA PRO A 133 5.01 -16.02 2.85
C PRO A 133 4.63 -15.09 1.69
N ILE A 134 5.10 -15.42 0.48
CA ILE A 134 4.82 -14.60 -0.72
C ILE A 134 3.30 -14.43 -0.94
N ILE A 135 2.51 -15.45 -0.61
CA ILE A 135 1.06 -15.39 -0.73
C ILE A 135 0.44 -14.30 0.18
N GLY A 136 1.03 -14.03 1.34
CA GLY A 136 0.61 -12.95 2.23
C GLY A 136 0.78 -11.58 1.57
N ILE A 137 1.97 -11.33 1.00
CA ILE A 137 2.26 -10.09 0.28
C ILE A 137 1.34 -9.93 -0.94
N LEU A 138 1.08 -11.01 -1.68
CA LEU A 138 0.16 -11.00 -2.82
C LEU A 138 -1.29 -10.73 -2.42
N GLY A 139 -1.74 -11.17 -1.24
CA GLY A 139 -3.08 -10.90 -0.74
C GLY A 139 -3.42 -9.41 -0.71
N TRP A 140 -2.47 -8.57 -0.31
CA TRP A 140 -2.62 -7.12 -0.33
C TRP A 140 -2.88 -6.58 -1.75
N ALA A 141 -2.10 -7.05 -2.71
CA ALA A 141 -2.23 -6.62 -4.10
C ALA A 141 -3.55 -7.10 -4.73
N PHE A 142 -4.00 -8.30 -4.40
CA PHE A 142 -5.27 -8.85 -4.90
C PHE A 142 -6.46 -8.05 -4.39
N PHE A 143 -6.52 -7.79 -3.08
CA PHE A 143 -7.60 -6.99 -2.51
C PHE A 143 -7.62 -5.57 -3.09
N ALA A 144 -6.47 -4.91 -3.17
CA ALA A 144 -6.35 -3.59 -3.77
C ALA A 144 -6.75 -3.57 -5.25
N LEU A 145 -6.29 -4.55 -6.05
CA LEU A 145 -6.65 -4.68 -7.46
C LEU A 145 -8.17 -4.69 -7.65
N LEU A 146 -8.86 -5.53 -6.87
CA LEU A 146 -10.30 -5.72 -7.00
C LEU A 146 -11.09 -4.50 -6.54
N CYS A 147 -10.67 -3.81 -5.47
CA CYS A 147 -11.25 -2.53 -5.06
C CYS A 147 -11.08 -1.48 -6.17
N ILE A 148 -9.89 -1.35 -6.72
CA ILE A 148 -9.56 -0.32 -7.71
C ILE A 148 -10.24 -0.60 -9.05
N LEU A 149 -10.42 -1.86 -9.45
CA LEU A 149 -11.25 -2.23 -10.60
C LEU A 149 -12.67 -1.69 -10.46
N LEU A 150 -13.28 -1.80 -9.27
CA LEU A 150 -14.61 -1.24 -9.02
C LEU A 150 -14.61 0.30 -9.03
N PHE A 151 -13.56 0.95 -8.50
CA PHE A 151 -13.43 2.41 -8.54
C PHE A 151 -13.35 2.93 -9.99
N GLU A 152 -12.52 2.29 -10.83
CA GLU A 152 -12.35 2.66 -12.23
C GLU A 152 -13.61 2.38 -13.05
N GLU A 153 -14.26 1.26 -12.82
CA GLU A 153 -15.51 0.91 -13.48
C GLU A 153 -16.64 1.86 -13.07
N GLY A 154 -16.72 2.21 -11.78
CA GLY A 154 -17.67 3.20 -11.27
C GLY A 154 -17.50 4.57 -11.92
N ARG A 155 -16.25 5.00 -12.08
CA ARG A 155 -15.92 6.24 -12.77
C ARG A 155 -16.26 6.18 -14.27
N ARG A 156 -15.92 5.08 -14.93
CA ARG A 156 -16.16 4.89 -16.37
C ARG A 156 -17.65 4.87 -16.73
N ARG A 157 -18.45 4.19 -15.90
CA ARG A 157 -19.91 4.07 -16.12
C ARG A 157 -20.74 5.19 -15.52
N ASN A 158 -20.13 6.15 -14.83
CA ASN A 158 -20.84 7.15 -14.00
C ASN A 158 -21.84 6.50 -13.01
N ALA A 159 -21.51 5.32 -12.52
CA ALA A 159 -22.35 4.47 -11.67
C ALA A 159 -21.73 4.26 -10.27
N THR A 160 -21.03 5.26 -9.75
CA THR A 160 -20.24 5.17 -8.52
C THR A 160 -21.03 4.66 -7.31
N LYS A 161 -22.29 5.11 -7.14
CA LYS A 161 -23.13 4.69 -6.00
C LYS A 161 -23.42 3.19 -6.01
N ARG A 162 -23.81 2.64 -7.16
CA ARG A 162 -24.13 1.20 -7.28
C ARG A 162 -22.89 0.32 -7.11
N LEU A 163 -21.77 0.73 -7.73
CA LEU A 163 -20.53 -0.04 -7.68
C LEU A 163 -19.82 0.06 -6.33
N ASN A 164 -20.01 1.18 -5.58
CA ASN A 164 -19.50 1.26 -4.22
C ASN A 164 -20.05 0.15 -3.32
N LEU A 165 -21.34 -0.22 -3.40
CA LEU A 165 -21.90 -1.30 -2.60
C LEU A 165 -21.27 -2.68 -2.93
N GLN A 166 -20.83 -2.89 -4.17
CA GLN A 166 -20.16 -4.12 -4.58
C GLN A 166 -18.79 -4.31 -3.92
N ILE A 167 -18.21 -3.24 -3.32
CA ILE A 167 -16.95 -3.31 -2.58
C ILE A 167 -17.06 -4.28 -1.39
N LEU A 168 -18.23 -4.44 -0.78
CA LEU A 168 -18.42 -5.37 0.34
C LEU A 168 -18.32 -6.84 -0.05
N VAL A 169 -18.53 -7.17 -1.33
CA VAL A 169 -18.64 -8.56 -1.79
C VAL A 169 -17.54 -8.92 -2.77
N PHE A 170 -17.40 -8.13 -3.84
CA PHE A 170 -16.52 -8.47 -4.96
C PHE A 170 -15.03 -8.55 -4.58
N PRO A 171 -14.42 -7.57 -3.86
CA PRO A 171 -13.04 -7.69 -3.44
C PRO A 171 -12.82 -8.82 -2.43
N VAL A 172 -13.75 -9.06 -1.53
CA VAL A 172 -13.65 -10.14 -0.54
C VAL A 172 -13.60 -11.51 -1.23
N ILE A 173 -14.65 -11.86 -1.98
CA ILE A 173 -14.73 -13.14 -2.69
C ILE A 173 -13.61 -13.28 -3.71
N GLY A 174 -13.35 -12.23 -4.48
CA GLY A 174 -12.31 -12.26 -5.50
C GLY A 174 -10.90 -12.44 -4.92
N THR A 175 -10.60 -11.85 -3.77
CA THR A 175 -9.32 -12.05 -3.07
C THR A 175 -9.18 -13.50 -2.63
N HIS A 176 -10.21 -14.10 -2.02
CA HIS A 176 -10.19 -15.52 -1.66
C HIS A 176 -9.98 -16.43 -2.87
N LEU A 177 -10.66 -16.16 -3.98
CA LEU A 177 -10.48 -16.94 -5.21
C LEU A 177 -9.05 -16.82 -5.75
N LEU A 178 -8.48 -15.60 -5.79
CA LEU A 178 -7.10 -15.40 -6.24
C LEU A 178 -6.08 -16.04 -5.29
N LEU A 179 -6.30 -15.95 -3.98
CA LEU A 179 -5.47 -16.64 -2.98
C LEU A 179 -5.53 -18.16 -3.17
N LEU A 180 -6.70 -18.74 -3.33
CA LEU A 180 -6.85 -20.18 -3.55
C LEU A 180 -6.20 -20.62 -4.87
N ILE A 181 -6.43 -19.89 -5.97
CA ILE A 181 -5.82 -20.22 -7.26
C ILE A 181 -4.29 -20.17 -7.18
N THR A 182 -3.74 -19.12 -6.59
CA THR A 182 -2.28 -18.96 -6.48
C THR A 182 -1.69 -19.93 -5.47
N TRP A 183 -2.38 -20.20 -4.37
CA TRP A 183 -1.95 -21.18 -3.39
C TRP A 183 -1.91 -22.59 -4.00
N TRP A 184 -3.02 -23.07 -4.57
CA TRP A 184 -3.10 -24.40 -5.18
C TRP A 184 -2.25 -24.53 -6.45
N GLY A 185 -2.13 -23.47 -7.24
CA GLY A 185 -1.35 -23.47 -8.47
C GLY A 185 0.16 -23.45 -8.27
N ALA A 186 0.64 -22.80 -7.19
CA ALA A 186 2.07 -22.57 -6.99
C ALA A 186 2.52 -22.70 -5.52
N PHE A 187 1.99 -21.89 -4.61
CA PHE A 187 2.65 -21.62 -3.32
C PHE A 187 2.55 -22.77 -2.31
N ARG A 188 1.54 -23.62 -2.37
CA ARG A 188 1.46 -24.81 -1.50
C ARG A 188 2.65 -25.78 -1.65
N TRP A 189 3.30 -25.72 -2.79
CA TRP A 189 4.47 -26.55 -3.11
C TRP A 189 5.79 -25.90 -2.69
N ILE A 190 5.78 -24.59 -2.45
CA ILE A 190 6.95 -23.79 -2.11
C ILE A 190 6.98 -23.61 -0.59
N LYS A 191 7.49 -24.60 0.13
CA LYS A 191 7.66 -24.56 1.60
C LYS A 191 9.06 -24.13 2.02
N ILE A 192 9.71 -23.29 1.22
CA ILE A 192 11.11 -22.92 1.42
C ILE A 192 11.15 -21.45 1.87
N ALA A 193 11.90 -21.19 2.95
CA ALA A 193 12.29 -19.83 3.30
C ALA A 193 13.11 -19.22 2.15
N VAL A 194 12.74 -18.02 1.73
CA VAL A 194 13.52 -17.30 0.72
C VAL A 194 14.82 -16.82 1.35
N ASP A 195 15.96 -17.10 0.71
CA ASP A 195 17.24 -16.60 1.18
C ASP A 195 17.16 -15.07 1.34
N PRO A 196 17.42 -14.51 2.54
CA PRO A 196 17.37 -13.06 2.80
C PRO A 196 18.30 -12.24 1.89
N ARG A 197 19.44 -12.83 1.45
CA ARG A 197 20.38 -12.17 0.52
C ARG A 197 19.77 -12.04 -0.86
N LEU A 198 19.08 -13.09 -1.34
CA LEU A 198 18.36 -13.06 -2.61
C LEU A 198 17.21 -12.04 -2.55
N ALA A 199 16.44 -12.03 -1.49
CA ALA A 199 15.37 -11.07 -1.28
C ALA A 199 15.89 -9.62 -1.31
N ALA A 200 16.97 -9.34 -0.58
CA ALA A 200 17.61 -8.02 -0.58
C ALA A 200 18.16 -7.64 -1.96
N GLY A 201 18.84 -8.57 -2.64
CA GLY A 201 19.36 -8.35 -3.99
C GLY A 201 18.26 -8.02 -5.01
N CYS A 202 17.16 -8.79 -5.01
CA CYS A 202 16.01 -8.55 -5.88
C CYS A 202 15.33 -7.19 -5.58
N SER A 203 15.19 -6.82 -4.31
CA SER A 203 14.62 -5.53 -3.91
C SER A 203 15.46 -4.36 -4.39
N TRP A 204 16.79 -4.44 -4.28
CA TRP A 204 17.69 -3.42 -4.82
C TRP A 204 17.67 -3.36 -6.34
N ALA A 205 17.68 -4.50 -7.03
CA ALA A 205 17.59 -4.53 -8.49
C ALA A 205 16.30 -3.86 -8.98
N LEU A 206 15.15 -4.18 -8.35
CA LEU A 206 13.86 -3.53 -8.66
C LEU A 206 13.89 -2.05 -8.33
N SER A 207 14.42 -1.66 -7.18
CA SER A 207 14.54 -0.25 -6.76
C SER A 207 15.33 0.58 -7.76
N LEU A 208 16.51 0.10 -8.14
CA LEU A 208 17.38 0.79 -9.11
C LEU A 208 16.73 0.86 -10.50
N PHE A 209 16.05 -0.19 -10.93
CA PHE A 209 15.26 -0.19 -12.16
C PHE A 209 14.15 0.88 -12.12
N LEU A 210 13.41 0.98 -11.01
CA LEU A 210 12.37 2.00 -10.83
C LEU A 210 12.96 3.41 -10.81
N VAL A 211 14.08 3.63 -10.11
CA VAL A 211 14.80 4.92 -10.13
C VAL A 211 15.19 5.30 -11.56
N TYR A 212 15.79 4.36 -12.31
CA TYR A 212 16.13 4.60 -13.72
C TYR A 212 14.90 4.97 -14.57
N ALA A 213 13.79 4.22 -14.43
CA ALA A 213 12.56 4.47 -15.14
C ALA A 213 11.95 5.85 -14.81
N ILE A 214 11.95 6.21 -13.52
CA ILE A 214 11.46 7.51 -13.04
C ILE A 214 12.30 8.65 -13.63
N LEU A 215 13.63 8.54 -13.62
CA LEU A 215 14.54 9.54 -14.15
C LEU A 215 14.39 9.68 -15.67
N LYS A 216 14.37 8.56 -16.39
CA LYS A 216 14.25 8.52 -17.85
C LYS A 216 12.93 9.15 -18.34
N HIS A 217 11.83 8.90 -17.65
CA HIS A 217 10.50 9.34 -18.08
C HIS A 217 10.01 10.62 -17.38
N ARG A 218 10.82 11.21 -16.49
CA ARG A 218 10.45 12.40 -15.69
C ARG A 218 9.07 12.26 -15.02
N THR A 219 8.77 11.07 -14.53
CA THR A 219 7.43 10.73 -13.99
C THR A 219 7.09 11.54 -12.75
N GLY A 220 8.07 11.89 -11.94
CA GLY A 220 7.88 12.66 -10.71
C GLY A 220 7.27 14.04 -10.93
N THR A 221 7.53 14.68 -12.08
CA THR A 221 6.97 16.01 -12.41
C THR A 221 5.46 15.99 -12.65
N ARG A 222 4.87 14.82 -12.87
CA ARG A 222 3.43 14.63 -13.09
C ARG A 222 2.64 14.39 -11.81
N VAL A 223 3.32 14.05 -10.73
CA VAL A 223 2.68 13.67 -9.46
C VAL A 223 2.48 14.90 -8.60
N LYS A 224 1.28 15.11 -8.08
CA LYS A 224 0.97 16.26 -7.21
C LYS A 224 1.79 16.16 -5.90
N ARG A 225 2.35 17.30 -5.47
CA ARG A 225 3.12 17.41 -4.22
C ARG A 225 2.34 16.85 -3.01
N LYS A 226 1.04 17.13 -2.93
CA LYS A 226 0.17 16.64 -1.86
C LYS A 226 0.17 15.12 -1.80
N THR A 227 -0.01 14.43 -2.93
CA THR A 227 -0.02 12.96 -3.01
C THR A 227 1.30 12.37 -2.51
N LEU A 228 2.43 12.92 -2.97
CA LEU A 228 3.75 12.46 -2.51
C LEU A 228 3.97 12.70 -1.02
N LEU A 229 3.60 13.88 -0.50
CA LEU A 229 3.76 14.21 0.92
C LEU A 229 2.94 13.28 1.82
N LEU A 230 1.68 13.01 1.47
CA LEU A 230 0.82 12.11 2.26
C LEU A 230 1.36 10.67 2.28
N ARG A 231 1.87 10.17 1.14
CA ARG A 231 2.53 8.86 1.10
C ARG A 231 3.86 8.86 1.84
N PHE A 232 4.63 9.95 1.76
CA PHE A 232 5.90 10.09 2.50
C PHE A 232 5.70 10.02 4.01
N ILE A 233 4.65 10.65 4.54
CA ILE A 233 4.31 10.58 5.98
C ILE A 233 4.03 9.13 6.38
N GLY A 234 3.26 8.37 5.57
CA GLY A 234 3.02 6.95 5.80
C GLY A 234 4.31 6.11 5.72
N ALA A 235 5.13 6.34 4.69
CA ALA A 235 6.42 5.66 4.54
C ALA A 235 7.37 5.98 5.72
N LEU A 236 7.44 7.24 6.15
CA LEU A 236 8.25 7.66 7.29
C LEU A 236 7.83 6.94 8.58
N PHE A 237 6.53 6.74 8.79
CA PHE A 237 6.03 5.97 9.93
C PHE A 237 6.59 4.54 9.92
N PHE A 238 6.49 3.82 8.80
CA PHE A 238 6.99 2.45 8.71
C PHE A 238 8.51 2.38 8.78
N PHE A 239 9.24 3.32 8.19
CA PHE A 239 10.70 3.39 8.32
C PHE A 239 11.13 3.73 9.75
N THR A 240 10.38 4.57 10.47
CA THR A 240 10.65 4.84 11.89
C THR A 240 10.39 3.59 12.73
N LEU A 241 9.26 2.91 12.53
CA LEU A 241 8.94 1.66 13.21
C LEU A 241 10.04 0.61 12.96
N PHE A 242 10.47 0.50 11.71
CA PHE A 242 11.58 -0.36 11.30
C PHE A 242 12.87 0.00 12.02
N ALA A 243 13.31 1.26 11.97
CA ALA A 243 14.56 1.70 12.59
C ALA A 243 14.60 1.50 14.11
N LEU A 244 13.44 1.61 14.78
CA LEU A 244 13.34 1.41 16.23
C LEU A 244 13.37 -0.06 16.65
N ASN A 245 13.06 -1.00 15.73
CA ASN A 245 12.87 -2.40 16.07
C ASN A 245 13.78 -3.38 15.31
N VAL A 246 14.49 -2.94 14.26
CA VAL A 246 15.25 -3.83 13.37
C VAL A 246 16.42 -4.54 14.07
N GLY A 247 16.89 -4.03 15.21
CA GLY A 247 18.04 -4.60 15.93
C GLY A 247 19.28 -4.75 15.05
N ASP A 248 19.98 -5.89 15.18
CA ASP A 248 21.23 -6.16 14.45
C ASP A 248 21.03 -6.89 13.11
N SER A 249 19.80 -7.00 12.60
CA SER A 249 19.50 -7.70 11.36
C SER A 249 19.95 -6.92 10.12
N THR A 250 21.26 -6.97 9.80
CA THR A 250 21.85 -6.26 8.66
C THR A 250 21.14 -6.54 7.34
N LEU A 251 20.74 -7.80 7.07
CA LEU A 251 20.06 -8.15 5.81
C LEU A 251 18.66 -7.55 5.72
N LEU A 252 17.93 -7.48 6.82
CA LEU A 252 16.62 -6.82 6.87
C LEU A 252 16.78 -5.32 6.68
N ILE A 253 17.84 -4.69 7.23
CA ILE A 253 18.16 -3.28 6.97
C ILE A 253 18.42 -3.05 5.49
N VAL A 254 19.29 -3.84 4.87
CA VAL A 254 19.61 -3.73 3.44
C VAL A 254 18.35 -3.91 2.58
N TYR A 255 17.51 -4.88 2.93
CA TYR A 255 16.22 -5.09 2.26
C TYR A 255 15.29 -3.89 2.40
N GLY A 256 15.04 -3.42 3.63
CA GLY A 256 14.09 -2.34 3.91
C GLY A 256 14.51 -1.01 3.26
N VAL A 257 15.80 -0.67 3.32
CA VAL A 257 16.31 0.58 2.70
C VAL A 257 16.12 0.60 1.19
N ALA A 258 16.06 -0.54 0.51
CA ALA A 258 15.83 -0.62 -0.93
C ALA A 258 14.49 0.00 -1.37
N PHE A 259 13.51 0.15 -0.49
CA PHE A 259 12.20 0.74 -0.83
C PHE A 259 12.18 2.28 -0.82
N ALA A 260 13.20 2.95 -0.26
CA ALA A 260 13.26 4.41 -0.18
C ALA A 260 13.64 5.11 -1.51
N PRO A 261 14.64 4.67 -2.30
CA PRO A 261 15.15 5.43 -3.46
C PRO A 261 14.10 5.81 -4.51
N PRO A 262 13.14 4.95 -4.92
CA PRO A 262 12.11 5.33 -5.88
C PRO A 262 11.25 6.50 -5.40
N TYR A 263 10.81 6.50 -4.13
CA TYR A 263 10.02 7.59 -3.54
C TYR A 263 10.83 8.88 -3.44
N LEU A 264 12.07 8.80 -2.98
CA LEU A 264 12.97 9.97 -2.89
C LEU A 264 13.24 10.57 -4.28
N THR A 265 13.38 9.73 -5.31
CA THR A 265 13.56 10.17 -6.70
C THR A 265 12.33 10.90 -7.23
N LEU A 266 11.11 10.38 -6.97
CA LEU A 266 9.87 11.07 -7.34
C LEU A 266 9.75 12.43 -6.65
N MET A 267 10.09 12.52 -5.37
CA MET A 267 10.06 13.78 -4.62
C MET A 267 11.09 14.77 -5.14
N ALA A 268 12.31 14.32 -5.42
CA ALA A 268 13.38 15.17 -5.97
C ALA A 268 13.00 15.74 -7.34
N GLN A 269 12.45 14.92 -8.25
CA GLN A 269 11.98 15.39 -9.56
C GLN A 269 10.86 16.42 -9.45
N GLN A 270 9.92 16.20 -8.52
CA GLN A 270 8.82 17.13 -8.28
C GLN A 270 9.34 18.47 -7.76
N TYR A 271 10.31 18.46 -6.86
CA TYR A 271 10.95 19.68 -6.34
C TYR A 271 11.70 20.44 -7.44
N LEU A 272 12.54 19.75 -8.21
CA LEU A 272 13.30 20.35 -9.31
C LEU A 272 12.40 20.94 -10.40
N GLY A 273 11.29 20.25 -10.74
CA GLY A 273 10.28 20.76 -11.67
C GLY A 273 9.62 22.06 -11.19
N PHE A 274 9.35 22.15 -9.89
CA PHE A 274 8.80 23.36 -9.26
C PHE A 274 9.77 24.53 -9.31
N VAL A 275 11.05 24.33 -8.99
CA VAL A 275 12.09 25.38 -9.04
C VAL A 275 12.28 25.89 -10.45
N ALA A 276 12.31 24.99 -11.44
CA ALA A 276 12.46 25.39 -12.85
C ALA A 276 11.27 26.22 -13.37
N SER A 277 10.05 25.90 -12.93
CA SER A 277 8.84 26.66 -13.30
C SER A 277 8.82 28.06 -12.67
N LYS A 278 9.27 28.18 -11.42
CA LYS A 278 9.35 29.48 -10.73
C LYS A 278 10.36 30.41 -11.37
N ASN A 279 11.54 29.88 -11.74
CA ASN A 279 12.58 30.71 -12.41
C ASN A 279 12.14 31.20 -13.79
N LYS A 280 11.35 30.42 -14.55
CA LYS A 280 10.75 30.88 -15.80
C LYS A 280 9.72 31.98 -15.61
N ALA A 281 8.92 31.93 -14.54
CA ALA A 281 7.92 32.98 -14.28
C ALA A 281 8.57 34.32 -13.91
N THR A 282 9.67 34.30 -13.16
CA THR A 282 10.41 35.54 -12.80
C THR A 282 11.16 36.14 -13.99
N SER A 283 11.65 35.35 -14.94
CA SER A 283 12.35 35.84 -16.13
C SER A 283 11.44 36.44 -17.22
N VAL A 284 10.12 36.36 -17.09
CA VAL A 284 9.13 36.94 -18.04
C VAL A 284 8.59 38.28 -17.50
N THR A 285 8.88 38.63 -16.26
CA THR A 285 8.43 39.89 -15.60
C THR A 285 9.52 40.98 -15.57
N ASP A 286 10.71 40.64 -16.00
CA ASP A 286 11.84 41.58 -16.25
C ASP A 286 11.96 41.90 -17.76
#